data_e1771a14a7fc1c56c7d237a181deace7
#
_entry.id   e1771a14a7fc1c56c7d237a181deace7
#
_cell.length_a   1.000
_cell.length_b   1.000
_cell.length_c   1.000
_cell.angle_alpha   90.00
_cell.angle_beta   90.00
_cell.angle_gamma   90.00
#
_symmetry.space_group_name_H-M   'P 1'
#
loop_
_entity.id
_entity.type
_entity.pdbx_description
1 polymer ?
#
loop_
_entity_poly.entity_id
_entity_poly.type
_entity_poly.pdbx_seq_one_letter_code
_entity_poly.pdbx_strand_id
1 'polypeptide(L)'
;MLTIGEFSNICRVSTKTLRYYAEIGLILPDEINPENGYRYYSIKQLEKMLLINRLKDYCFSLEEIKSIFESEERMDEVLFTALNKKKKEIAVKVQKFEDTLHQIDSGLSNLKKGKSIMSYMENIDVQLAEIPVMYLLSIRKNVLEHEFSEEYGICFGKLFREMEKKKLTAAAPPMVLFHDDEYTPFGLDTEFAIPVKEYATGTRDFCPGLCLKTVVQGSYSQLPSVYAKQIEWAKREGYENSNALYEVYVTDPAEVSKESELVTEVYYPVKKRVSKAKNGRQIL
;
A
#
# COMPACT_ATOMS: atom_id res chain seq x y z
N MET A 1 36.35 14.71 -30.64
CA MET A 1 34.96 15.20 -30.59
C MET A 1 34.13 14.38 -31.57
N LEU A 2 32.93 14.00 -31.11
CA LEU A 2 31.94 13.24 -31.89
C LEU A 2 30.79 14.17 -32.24
N THR A 3 30.30 14.12 -33.46
CA THR A 3 29.05 14.79 -33.82
C THR A 3 27.89 14.18 -33.03
N ILE A 4 26.78 14.91 -32.89
CA ILE A 4 25.58 14.40 -32.25
C ILE A 4 25.08 13.09 -32.90
N GLY A 5 25.27 12.93 -34.22
CA GLY A 5 24.91 11.72 -34.97
C GLY A 5 25.80 10.52 -34.59
N GLU A 6 27.12 10.70 -34.54
CA GLU A 6 28.06 9.66 -34.10
C GLU A 6 27.84 9.26 -32.66
N PHE A 7 27.67 10.25 -31.75
CA PHE A 7 27.38 10.01 -30.36
C PHE A 7 26.05 9.27 -30.14
N SER A 8 25.02 9.65 -30.92
CA SER A 8 23.71 8.99 -30.98
C SER A 8 23.83 7.50 -31.34
N ASN A 9 24.60 7.21 -32.41
CA ASN A 9 24.81 5.83 -32.84
C ASN A 9 25.54 4.96 -31.81
N ILE A 10 26.62 5.50 -31.22
CA ILE A 10 27.40 4.76 -30.20
C ILE A 10 26.56 4.50 -28.95
N CYS A 11 25.82 5.51 -28.46
CA CYS A 11 25.03 5.42 -27.25
C CYS A 11 23.65 4.76 -27.45
N ARG A 12 23.25 4.46 -28.69
CA ARG A 12 21.93 3.95 -29.07
C ARG A 12 20.76 4.80 -28.56
N VAL A 13 20.93 6.11 -28.62
CA VAL A 13 19.94 7.10 -28.18
C VAL A 13 19.69 8.07 -29.32
N SER A 14 18.42 8.41 -29.61
CA SER A 14 18.10 9.32 -30.71
C SER A 14 18.69 10.72 -30.52
N THR A 15 19.03 11.41 -31.63
CA THR A 15 19.49 12.80 -31.56
C THR A 15 18.44 13.73 -30.94
N LYS A 16 17.14 13.40 -31.06
CA LYS A 16 16.04 14.10 -30.38
C LYS A 16 16.14 13.94 -28.86
N THR A 17 16.39 12.73 -28.39
CA THR A 17 16.57 12.44 -26.97
C THR A 17 17.82 13.14 -26.43
N LEU A 18 18.92 13.18 -27.17
CA LEU A 18 20.14 13.90 -26.73
C LEU A 18 19.90 15.41 -26.63
N ARG A 19 19.09 15.99 -27.52
CA ARG A 19 18.69 17.40 -27.41
C ARG A 19 17.87 17.64 -26.16
N TYR A 20 16.88 16.78 -25.90
CA TYR A 20 16.08 16.85 -24.68
C TYR A 20 16.92 16.68 -23.42
N TYR A 21 17.89 15.76 -23.39
CA TYR A 21 18.81 15.60 -22.26
C TYR A 21 19.68 16.83 -22.02
N ALA A 22 20.03 17.54 -23.09
CA ALA A 22 20.74 18.81 -22.97
C ALA A 22 19.81 19.92 -22.41
N GLU A 23 18.55 19.97 -22.83
CA GLU A 23 17.55 20.93 -22.36
C GLU A 23 17.30 20.79 -20.85
N ILE A 24 17.20 19.55 -20.35
CA ILE A 24 17.00 19.30 -18.92
C ILE A 24 18.30 19.30 -18.11
N GLY A 25 19.45 19.55 -18.74
CA GLY A 25 20.76 19.61 -18.08
C GLY A 25 21.34 18.25 -17.65
N LEU A 26 20.83 17.14 -18.20
CA LEU A 26 21.30 15.79 -17.83
C LEU A 26 22.65 15.46 -18.48
N ILE A 27 22.83 15.81 -19.75
CA ILE A 27 24.10 15.74 -20.49
C ILE A 27 24.16 16.89 -21.50
N LEU A 28 25.12 17.80 -21.31
CA LEU A 28 25.32 18.95 -22.18
C LEU A 28 26.36 18.60 -23.26
N PRO A 29 26.25 19.12 -24.51
CA PRO A 29 27.32 19.01 -25.47
C PRO A 29 28.57 19.74 -24.97
N ASP A 30 29.75 19.20 -25.26
CA ASP A 30 31.03 19.86 -24.94
C ASP A 30 31.23 21.14 -25.75
N GLU A 31 30.74 21.14 -27.00
CA GLU A 31 30.85 22.28 -27.90
C GLU A 31 29.57 22.40 -28.76
N ILE A 32 29.16 23.64 -28.98
CA ILE A 32 28.13 23.99 -29.95
C ILE A 32 28.77 24.94 -30.96
N ASN A 33 28.85 24.54 -32.23
CA ASN A 33 29.41 25.40 -33.27
C ASN A 33 28.51 26.66 -33.42
N PRO A 34 29.06 27.86 -33.22
CA PRO A 34 28.28 29.09 -33.23
C PRO A 34 27.74 29.48 -34.63
N GLU A 35 28.34 28.97 -35.71
CA GLU A 35 27.94 29.32 -37.06
C GLU A 35 26.71 28.52 -37.57
N ASN A 36 26.63 27.24 -37.15
CA ASN A 36 25.61 26.32 -37.67
C ASN A 36 24.79 25.60 -36.59
N GLY A 37 25.08 25.83 -35.29
CA GLY A 37 24.37 25.23 -34.15
C GLY A 37 24.63 23.72 -33.96
N TYR A 38 25.63 23.16 -34.67
CA TYR A 38 25.98 21.74 -34.51
C TYR A 38 26.56 21.44 -33.15
N ARG A 39 26.09 20.32 -32.54
CA ARG A 39 26.50 19.88 -31.20
C ARG A 39 27.56 18.79 -31.30
N TYR A 40 28.60 18.92 -30.53
CA TYR A 40 29.70 17.97 -30.41
C TYR A 40 29.82 17.47 -28.99
N TYR A 41 30.16 16.20 -28.85
CA TYR A 41 30.32 15.49 -27.59
C TYR A 41 31.71 14.88 -27.49
N SER A 42 32.29 14.82 -26.29
CA SER A 42 33.58 14.18 -26.06
C SER A 42 33.44 12.68 -25.81
N ILE A 43 34.53 11.94 -26.02
CA ILE A 43 34.59 10.52 -25.68
C ILE A 43 34.37 10.28 -24.18
N LYS A 44 34.81 11.22 -23.33
CA LYS A 44 34.60 11.13 -21.86
C LYS A 44 33.11 11.12 -21.48
N GLN A 45 32.27 11.73 -22.27
CA GLN A 45 30.81 11.76 -22.02
C GLN A 45 30.12 10.43 -22.37
N LEU A 46 30.81 9.51 -23.07
CA LEU A 46 30.27 8.16 -23.34
C LEU A 46 29.99 7.39 -22.05
N GLU A 47 30.91 7.42 -21.08
CA GLU A 47 30.73 6.73 -19.79
C GLU A 47 29.47 7.25 -19.07
N LYS A 48 29.33 8.59 -19.01
CA LYS A 48 28.14 9.20 -18.41
C LYS A 48 26.88 8.78 -19.13
N MET A 49 26.88 8.75 -20.46
CA MET A 49 25.69 8.35 -21.23
C MET A 49 25.36 6.87 -21.06
N LEU A 50 26.36 5.99 -20.99
CA LEU A 50 26.17 4.57 -20.72
C LEU A 50 25.59 4.34 -19.32
N LEU A 51 26.05 5.11 -18.32
CA LEU A 51 25.48 5.05 -16.98
C LEU A 51 24.01 5.54 -16.96
N ILE A 52 23.68 6.62 -17.67
CA ILE A 52 22.29 7.08 -17.84
C ILE A 52 21.43 5.96 -18.41
N ASN A 53 21.86 5.31 -19.49
CA ASN A 53 21.11 4.20 -20.08
C ASN A 53 20.90 3.06 -19.09
N ARG A 54 21.96 2.64 -18.40
CA ARG A 54 21.87 1.57 -17.40
C ARG A 54 20.91 1.91 -16.25
N LEU A 55 20.91 3.13 -15.76
CA LEU A 55 19.98 3.55 -14.70
C LEU A 55 18.54 3.58 -15.22
N LYS A 56 18.32 3.98 -16.48
CA LYS A 56 17.01 3.87 -17.11
C LYS A 56 16.51 2.41 -17.21
N ASP A 57 17.40 1.49 -17.59
CA ASP A 57 17.06 0.05 -17.61
C ASP A 57 16.73 -0.47 -16.21
N TYR A 58 17.28 0.14 -15.16
CA TYR A 58 16.92 -0.13 -13.77
C TYR A 58 15.67 0.63 -13.29
N CYS A 59 14.89 1.21 -14.21
CA CYS A 59 13.65 1.94 -13.93
C CYS A 59 13.83 3.23 -13.12
N PHE A 60 14.98 3.89 -13.19
CA PHE A 60 15.15 5.24 -12.66
C PHE A 60 14.48 6.27 -13.57
N SER A 61 13.83 7.27 -12.99
CA SER A 61 13.36 8.44 -13.72
C SER A 61 14.53 9.36 -14.10
N LEU A 62 14.31 10.26 -15.07
CA LEU A 62 15.35 11.21 -15.45
C LEU A 62 15.70 12.19 -14.34
N GLU A 63 14.74 12.54 -13.48
CA GLU A 63 14.91 13.38 -12.30
C GLU A 63 15.79 12.67 -11.26
N GLU A 64 15.52 11.39 -10.98
CA GLU A 64 16.35 10.58 -10.08
C GLU A 64 17.79 10.47 -10.58
N ILE A 65 17.97 10.23 -11.89
CA ILE A 65 19.30 10.15 -12.52
C ILE A 65 20.03 11.50 -12.41
N LYS A 66 19.34 12.60 -12.68
CA LYS A 66 19.90 13.94 -12.58
C LYS A 66 20.36 14.25 -11.17
N SER A 67 19.54 13.95 -10.15
CA SER A 67 19.87 14.13 -8.74
C SER A 67 21.14 13.34 -8.33
N ILE A 68 21.33 12.12 -8.88
CA ILE A 68 22.56 11.34 -8.63
C ILE A 68 23.78 12.07 -9.19
N PHE A 69 23.71 12.63 -10.40
CA PHE A 69 24.84 13.34 -11.02
C PHE A 69 25.14 14.71 -10.40
N GLU A 70 24.15 15.36 -9.80
CA GLU A 70 24.35 16.64 -9.08
C GLU A 70 25.17 16.47 -7.79
N SER A 71 25.36 15.25 -7.32
CA SER A 71 26.11 14.92 -6.09
C SER A 71 27.58 14.62 -6.35
N GLU A 72 28.28 15.42 -7.18
CA GLU A 72 29.61 15.15 -7.75
C GLU A 72 30.64 14.55 -6.76
N GLU A 73 30.79 15.13 -5.55
CA GLU A 73 31.78 14.68 -4.55
C GLU A 73 31.41 13.36 -3.84
N ARG A 74 30.15 12.95 -3.87
CA ARG A 74 29.61 11.74 -3.21
C ARG A 74 28.79 10.86 -4.14
N MET A 75 29.05 10.94 -5.43
CA MET A 75 28.25 10.25 -6.44
C MET A 75 28.13 8.73 -6.18
N ASP A 76 29.21 8.08 -5.78
CA ASP A 76 29.21 6.63 -5.51
C ASP A 76 28.35 6.25 -4.30
N GLU A 77 28.35 7.06 -3.22
CA GLU A 77 27.52 6.83 -2.03
C GLU A 77 26.04 7.04 -2.34
N VAL A 78 25.73 8.12 -3.06
CA VAL A 78 24.35 8.44 -3.50
C VAL A 78 23.83 7.37 -4.44
N LEU A 79 24.66 6.97 -5.41
CA LEU A 79 24.32 5.89 -6.35
C LEU A 79 24.09 4.56 -5.63
N PHE A 80 24.96 4.18 -4.69
CA PHE A 80 24.79 2.97 -3.88
C PHE A 80 23.46 2.98 -3.11
N THR A 81 23.15 4.11 -2.47
CA THR A 81 21.90 4.26 -1.72
C THR A 81 20.67 4.20 -2.64
N ALA A 82 20.73 4.90 -3.76
CA ALA A 82 19.65 4.91 -4.75
C ALA A 82 19.43 3.52 -5.37
N LEU A 83 20.49 2.78 -5.68
CA LEU A 83 20.39 1.41 -6.19
C LEU A 83 19.77 0.45 -5.17
N ASN A 84 20.14 0.54 -3.89
CA ASN A 84 19.53 -0.28 -2.84
C ASN A 84 18.05 0.04 -2.66
N LYS A 85 17.66 1.31 -2.72
CA LYS A 85 16.26 1.72 -2.69
C LYS A 85 15.50 1.15 -3.89
N LYS A 86 16.04 1.35 -5.10
CA LYS A 86 15.41 0.88 -6.35
C LYS A 86 15.26 -0.65 -6.38
N LYS A 87 16.27 -1.38 -5.89
CA LYS A 87 16.21 -2.84 -5.75
C LYS A 87 15.02 -3.28 -4.88
N LYS A 88 14.78 -2.59 -3.74
CA LYS A 88 13.64 -2.88 -2.87
C LYS A 88 12.31 -2.59 -3.57
N GLU A 89 12.19 -1.44 -4.24
CA GLU A 89 11.00 -1.06 -5.01
C GLU A 89 10.66 -2.08 -6.10
N ILE A 90 11.67 -2.56 -6.83
CA ILE A 90 11.50 -3.58 -7.86
C ILE A 90 11.09 -4.92 -7.24
N ALA A 91 11.71 -5.32 -6.13
CA ALA A 91 11.36 -6.57 -5.44
C ALA A 91 9.88 -6.58 -5.01
N VAL A 92 9.37 -5.47 -4.47
CA VAL A 92 7.95 -5.32 -4.12
C VAL A 92 7.05 -5.44 -5.36
N LYS A 93 7.44 -4.83 -6.50
CA LYS A 93 6.68 -4.95 -7.75
C LYS A 93 6.68 -6.38 -8.29
N VAL A 94 7.82 -7.07 -8.23
CA VAL A 94 7.92 -8.47 -8.66
C VAL A 94 6.98 -9.33 -7.82
N GLN A 95 7.00 -9.20 -6.50
CA GLN A 95 6.11 -9.94 -5.62
C GLN A 95 4.63 -9.69 -5.98
N LYS A 96 4.25 -8.43 -6.18
CA LYS A 96 2.88 -8.09 -6.60
C LYS A 96 2.48 -8.74 -7.93
N PHE A 97 3.39 -8.83 -8.90
CA PHE A 97 3.10 -9.52 -10.17
C PHE A 97 3.00 -11.03 -10.00
N GLU A 98 3.83 -11.65 -9.16
CA GLU A 98 3.74 -13.08 -8.83
C GLU A 98 2.40 -13.41 -8.18
N ASP A 99 1.94 -12.62 -7.22
CA ASP A 99 0.63 -12.76 -6.58
C ASP A 99 -0.51 -12.61 -7.60
N THR A 100 -0.38 -11.64 -8.52
CA THR A 100 -1.35 -11.45 -9.61
C THR A 100 -1.42 -12.69 -10.53
N LEU A 101 -0.28 -13.28 -10.87
CA LEU A 101 -0.22 -14.50 -11.67
C LEU A 101 -0.90 -15.68 -10.95
N HIS A 102 -0.65 -15.86 -9.65
CA HIS A 102 -1.32 -16.87 -8.84
C HIS A 102 -2.84 -16.69 -8.80
N GLN A 103 -3.33 -15.45 -8.68
CA GLN A 103 -4.76 -15.16 -8.73
C GLN A 103 -5.37 -15.50 -10.10
N ILE A 104 -4.68 -15.17 -11.20
CA ILE A 104 -5.11 -15.52 -12.55
C ILE A 104 -5.17 -17.05 -12.73
N ASP A 105 -4.15 -17.78 -12.30
CA ASP A 105 -4.08 -19.24 -12.40
C ASP A 105 -5.21 -19.92 -11.60
N SER A 106 -5.49 -19.40 -10.40
CA SER A 106 -6.61 -19.84 -9.59
C SER A 106 -7.95 -19.59 -10.29
N GLY A 107 -8.14 -18.38 -10.86
CA GLY A 107 -9.31 -18.02 -11.65
C GLY A 107 -9.53 -18.95 -12.86
N LEU A 108 -8.45 -19.19 -13.62
CA LEU A 108 -8.48 -20.11 -14.76
C LEU A 108 -8.83 -21.55 -14.35
N SER A 109 -8.28 -22.01 -13.22
CA SER A 109 -8.63 -23.32 -12.67
C SER A 109 -10.12 -23.42 -12.31
N ASN A 110 -10.68 -22.38 -11.69
CA ASN A 110 -12.10 -22.34 -11.36
C ASN A 110 -12.97 -22.35 -12.62
N LEU A 111 -12.66 -21.54 -13.62
CA LEU A 111 -13.38 -21.52 -14.89
C LEU A 111 -13.36 -22.87 -15.61
N LYS A 112 -12.21 -23.56 -15.63
CA LYS A 112 -12.09 -24.94 -16.19
C LYS A 112 -12.98 -25.94 -15.48
N LYS A 113 -13.28 -25.74 -14.19
CA LYS A 113 -14.18 -26.55 -13.39
C LYS A 113 -15.65 -26.11 -13.47
N GLY A 114 -15.97 -25.17 -14.37
CA GLY A 114 -17.32 -24.61 -14.52
C GLY A 114 -17.76 -23.70 -13.37
N LYS A 115 -16.82 -23.23 -12.55
CA LYS A 115 -17.07 -22.30 -11.43
C LYS A 115 -16.82 -20.86 -11.85
N SER A 116 -17.45 -19.91 -11.16
CA SER A 116 -17.13 -18.47 -11.32
C SER A 116 -15.69 -18.18 -10.90
N ILE A 117 -15.06 -17.20 -11.53
CA ILE A 117 -13.78 -16.63 -11.06
C ILE A 117 -13.90 -16.08 -9.63
N MET A 118 -15.11 -15.68 -9.22
CA MET A 118 -15.42 -15.18 -7.88
C MET A 118 -15.80 -16.28 -6.88
N SER A 119 -15.70 -17.58 -7.26
CA SER A 119 -16.11 -18.68 -6.37
C SER A 119 -15.31 -18.79 -5.06
N TYR A 120 -14.15 -18.14 -4.98
CA TYR A 120 -13.41 -18.03 -3.71
C TYR A 120 -14.22 -17.32 -2.62
N MET A 121 -15.15 -16.42 -2.98
CA MET A 121 -16.04 -15.74 -2.02
C MET A 121 -17.01 -16.70 -1.32
N GLU A 122 -17.32 -17.86 -1.93
CA GLU A 122 -18.18 -18.87 -1.33
C GLU A 122 -17.56 -19.53 -0.10
N ASN A 123 -16.21 -19.55 -0.06
CA ASN A 123 -15.44 -20.15 1.01
C ASN A 123 -15.11 -19.18 2.16
N ILE A 124 -15.55 -17.92 2.07
CA ILE A 124 -15.35 -16.94 3.14
C ILE A 124 -16.31 -17.30 4.29
N ASP A 125 -15.73 -17.76 5.40
CA ASP A 125 -16.49 -18.05 6.62
C ASP A 125 -16.77 -16.75 7.39
N VAL A 126 -18.03 -16.56 7.80
CA VAL A 126 -18.47 -15.42 8.57
C VAL A 126 -19.11 -15.92 9.86
N GLN A 127 -18.49 -15.62 10.98
CA GLN A 127 -18.93 -16.03 12.31
C GLN A 127 -19.48 -14.82 13.08
N LEU A 128 -20.55 -15.04 13.85
CA LEU A 128 -21.06 -14.06 14.78
C LEU A 128 -20.35 -14.24 16.13
N ALA A 129 -19.73 -13.18 16.64
CA ALA A 129 -18.96 -13.20 17.88
C ALA A 129 -19.27 -11.98 18.73
N GLU A 130 -19.39 -12.18 20.04
CA GLU A 130 -19.45 -11.10 21.04
C GLU A 130 -18.02 -10.69 21.43
N ILE A 131 -17.67 -9.45 21.22
CA ILE A 131 -16.34 -8.94 21.51
C ILE A 131 -16.39 -8.06 22.77
N PRO A 132 -15.56 -8.37 23.79
CA PRO A 132 -15.57 -7.62 25.03
C PRO A 132 -15.06 -6.18 24.82
N VAL A 133 -15.39 -5.33 25.79
CA VAL A 133 -14.84 -3.98 25.90
C VAL A 133 -13.32 -4.06 26.07
N MET A 134 -12.60 -3.21 25.37
CA MET A 134 -11.14 -3.10 25.47
C MET A 134 -10.70 -1.63 25.57
N TYR A 135 -9.51 -1.40 26.10
CA TYR A 135 -8.88 -0.09 26.12
C TYR A 135 -7.97 0.05 24.91
N LEU A 136 -8.11 1.11 24.15
CA LEU A 136 -7.27 1.39 22.98
C LEU A 136 -6.32 2.55 23.26
N LEU A 137 -5.04 2.33 23.07
CA LEU A 137 -4.07 3.39 22.82
C LEU A 137 -4.05 3.64 21.32
N SER A 138 -4.43 4.85 20.86
CA SER A 138 -4.68 5.05 19.42
C SER A 138 -4.22 6.40 18.90
N ILE A 139 -4.04 6.46 17.56
CA ILE A 139 -3.83 7.66 16.77
C ILE A 139 -4.86 7.63 15.64
N ARG A 140 -5.73 8.65 15.55
CA ARG A 140 -6.72 8.82 14.49
C ARG A 140 -6.32 9.96 13.58
N LYS A 141 -6.35 9.74 12.28
CA LYS A 141 -6.00 10.72 11.24
C LYS A 141 -6.63 10.35 9.91
N ASN A 142 -6.70 11.33 9.01
CA ASN A 142 -7.03 11.06 7.62
C ASN A 142 -5.78 10.55 6.89
N VAL A 143 -5.91 9.44 6.13
CA VAL A 143 -4.81 8.75 5.43
C VAL A 143 -5.19 8.54 3.97
N LEU A 144 -4.34 8.99 3.05
CA LEU A 144 -4.51 8.71 1.63
C LEU A 144 -4.15 7.25 1.32
N GLU A 145 -4.86 6.64 0.39
CA GLU A 145 -4.69 5.21 0.06
C GLU A 145 -3.23 4.84 -0.26
N HIS A 146 -2.51 5.68 -0.99
CA HIS A 146 -1.12 5.43 -1.36
C HIS A 146 -0.11 5.68 -0.23
N GLU A 147 -0.51 6.37 0.84
CA GLU A 147 0.30 6.64 2.04
C GLU A 147 0.09 5.58 3.14
N PHE A 148 -0.91 4.71 3.00
CA PHE A 148 -1.34 3.81 4.06
C PHE A 148 -0.18 2.95 4.59
N SER A 149 0.65 2.39 3.70
CA SER A 149 1.78 1.54 4.10
C SER A 149 2.85 2.29 4.89
N GLU A 150 3.13 3.55 4.55
CA GLU A 150 4.08 4.40 5.27
C GLU A 150 3.50 4.84 6.61
N GLU A 151 2.26 5.30 6.62
CA GLU A 151 1.56 5.76 7.82
C GLU A 151 1.33 4.64 8.83
N TYR A 152 1.12 3.41 8.36
CA TYR A 152 1.08 2.23 9.21
C TYR A 152 2.36 2.12 10.06
N GLY A 153 3.53 2.14 9.42
CA GLY A 153 4.83 2.09 10.11
C GLY A 153 5.06 3.26 11.07
N ILE A 154 4.70 4.49 10.64
CA ILE A 154 4.87 5.70 11.44
C ILE A 154 3.96 5.68 12.67
N CYS A 155 2.67 5.36 12.51
CA CYS A 155 1.69 5.40 13.58
C CYS A 155 1.94 4.29 14.61
N PHE A 156 2.14 3.05 14.19
CA PHE A 156 2.44 1.97 15.13
C PHE A 156 3.79 2.16 15.80
N GLY A 157 4.81 2.66 15.10
CA GLY A 157 6.08 3.02 15.72
C GLY A 157 5.96 4.10 16.81
N LYS A 158 5.03 5.06 16.67
CA LYS A 158 4.71 6.04 17.73
C LYS A 158 3.95 5.39 18.87
N LEU A 159 2.95 4.56 18.58
CA LEU A 159 2.12 3.89 19.59
C LEU A 159 2.95 2.93 20.46
N PHE A 160 3.85 2.13 19.88
CA PHE A 160 4.72 1.24 20.64
C PHE A 160 5.66 2.03 21.57
N ARG A 161 6.25 3.15 21.12
CA ARG A 161 7.07 4.02 21.98
C ARG A 161 6.26 4.63 23.12
N GLU A 162 5.04 5.07 22.86
CA GLU A 162 4.18 5.64 23.89
C GLU A 162 3.71 4.57 24.89
N MET A 163 3.44 3.36 24.41
CA MET A 163 3.11 2.20 25.24
C MET A 163 4.27 1.85 26.19
N GLU A 164 5.50 1.81 25.70
CA GLU A 164 6.71 1.57 26.49
C GLU A 164 6.92 2.65 27.55
N LYS A 165 6.83 3.93 27.16
CA LYS A 165 6.95 5.08 28.06
C LYS A 165 5.93 5.06 29.18
N LYS A 166 4.70 4.65 28.91
CA LYS A 166 3.61 4.55 29.89
C LYS A 166 3.57 3.21 30.61
N LYS A 167 4.45 2.27 30.28
CA LYS A 167 4.50 0.90 30.82
C LYS A 167 3.18 0.15 30.62
N LEU A 168 2.55 0.32 29.46
CA LEU A 168 1.32 -0.37 29.10
C LEU A 168 1.64 -1.74 28.52
N THR A 169 0.75 -2.72 28.74
CA THR A 169 0.88 -4.08 28.23
C THR A 169 -0.13 -4.31 27.11
N ALA A 170 0.32 -4.78 25.95
CA ALA A 170 -0.61 -5.16 24.88
C ALA A 170 -1.56 -6.26 25.35
N ALA A 171 -2.84 -6.10 25.08
CA ALA A 171 -3.89 -7.08 25.38
C ALA A 171 -4.23 -7.96 24.15
N ALA A 172 -4.01 -7.42 22.94
CA ALA A 172 -4.25 -8.08 21.65
C ALA A 172 -3.30 -7.50 20.60
N PRO A 173 -3.21 -8.11 19.40
CA PRO A 173 -2.43 -7.55 18.29
C PRO A 173 -2.89 -6.15 17.87
N PRO A 174 -2.04 -5.38 17.15
CA PRO A 174 -2.39 -4.09 16.58
C PRO A 174 -3.62 -4.17 15.68
N MET A 175 -4.40 -3.09 15.63
CA MET A 175 -5.61 -3.01 14.83
C MET A 175 -5.75 -1.65 14.15
N VAL A 176 -6.51 -1.63 13.08
CA VAL A 176 -6.90 -0.40 12.38
C VAL A 176 -8.42 -0.35 12.27
N LEU A 177 -9.00 0.79 12.63
CA LEU A 177 -10.42 1.06 12.53
C LEU A 177 -10.67 2.05 11.39
N PHE A 178 -11.72 1.81 10.60
CA PHE A 178 -12.15 2.67 9.50
C PHE A 178 -13.47 3.31 9.87
N HIS A 179 -13.47 4.65 9.96
CA HIS A 179 -14.60 5.42 10.50
C HIS A 179 -15.50 6.02 9.41
N ASP A 180 -15.10 5.93 8.13
CA ASP A 180 -15.89 6.43 7.03
C ASP A 180 -17.04 5.49 6.67
N ASP A 181 -18.21 6.06 6.36
CA ASP A 181 -19.37 5.33 5.84
C ASP A 181 -19.24 5.06 4.32
N GLU A 182 -18.40 5.83 3.62
CA GLU A 182 -18.18 5.71 2.18
C GLU A 182 -16.72 6.01 1.80
N TYR A 183 -16.26 5.43 0.69
CA TYR A 183 -14.93 5.70 0.14
C TYR A 183 -14.81 7.12 -0.37
N THR A 184 -13.73 7.81 -0.02
CA THR A 184 -13.38 9.14 -0.52
C THR A 184 -11.94 9.18 -1.03
N PRO A 185 -11.67 9.78 -2.21
CA PRO A 185 -10.31 9.91 -2.72
C PRO A 185 -9.46 10.93 -1.94
N PHE A 186 -10.07 11.66 -1.00
CA PHE A 186 -9.39 12.67 -0.17
C PHE A 186 -8.79 12.11 1.11
N GLY A 187 -8.81 10.79 1.25
CA GLY A 187 -8.30 10.04 2.38
C GLY A 187 -9.39 9.38 3.21
N LEU A 188 -8.99 8.39 3.98
CA LEU A 188 -9.85 7.60 4.87
C LEU A 188 -9.61 8.03 6.32
N ASP A 189 -10.69 8.25 7.06
CA ASP A 189 -10.65 8.52 8.51
C ASP A 189 -10.26 7.23 9.25
N THR A 190 -8.97 7.11 9.51
CA THR A 190 -8.33 5.87 9.95
C THR A 190 -7.81 6.03 11.36
N GLU A 191 -8.09 5.05 12.22
CA GLU A 191 -7.57 4.97 13.57
C GLU A 191 -6.67 3.75 13.73
N PHE A 192 -5.38 4.00 13.93
CA PHE A 192 -4.38 2.99 14.29
C PHE A 192 -4.42 2.79 15.82
N ALA A 193 -4.57 1.57 16.29
CA ALA A 193 -4.77 1.29 17.70
C ALA A 193 -4.05 0.04 18.18
N ILE A 194 -3.59 0.06 19.42
CA ILE A 194 -3.10 -1.10 20.16
C ILE A 194 -4.02 -1.32 21.35
N PRO A 195 -4.72 -2.46 21.44
CA PRO A 195 -5.44 -2.83 22.65
C PRO A 195 -4.47 -3.03 23.81
N VAL A 196 -4.75 -2.39 24.96
CA VAL A 196 -3.92 -2.47 26.15
C VAL A 196 -4.72 -2.98 27.34
N LYS A 197 -4.03 -3.57 28.33
CA LYS A 197 -4.66 -4.12 29.54
C LYS A 197 -5.04 -3.03 30.52
N GLU A 198 -4.24 -1.96 30.58
CA GLU A 198 -4.36 -0.92 31.57
C GLU A 198 -5.19 0.26 31.04
N TYR A 199 -6.07 0.79 31.85
CA TYR A 199 -6.68 2.10 31.59
C TYR A 199 -5.72 3.20 32.06
N ALA A 200 -5.32 4.08 31.16
CA ALA A 200 -4.36 5.15 31.41
C ALA A 200 -4.70 6.44 30.65
N THR A 201 -4.07 7.54 31.03
CA THR A 201 -4.22 8.79 30.28
C THR A 201 -3.83 8.62 28.81
N GLY A 202 -4.76 8.91 27.90
CA GLY A 202 -4.59 8.77 26.45
C GLY A 202 -5.05 7.42 25.91
N THR A 203 -5.61 6.53 26.76
CA THR A 203 -6.40 5.40 26.29
C THR A 203 -7.88 5.75 26.28
N ARG A 204 -8.65 5.06 25.43
CA ARG A 204 -10.10 5.17 25.37
C ARG A 204 -10.79 3.81 25.42
N ASP A 205 -12.03 3.79 25.88
CA ASP A 205 -12.87 2.61 25.76
C ASP A 205 -13.26 2.35 24.30
N PHE A 206 -13.26 1.08 23.93
CA PHE A 206 -13.80 0.60 22.68
C PHE A 206 -14.74 -0.58 22.97
N CYS A 207 -16.01 -0.39 22.64
CA CYS A 207 -17.09 -1.33 22.89
C CYS A 207 -17.66 -1.82 21.55
N PRO A 208 -17.00 -2.75 20.85
CA PRO A 208 -17.48 -3.25 19.56
C PRO A 208 -18.77 -4.08 19.70
N GLY A 209 -18.95 -4.80 20.81
CA GLY A 209 -20.10 -5.64 21.09
C GLY A 209 -20.23 -6.79 20.11
N LEU A 210 -21.40 -6.99 19.54
CA LEU A 210 -21.65 -8.06 18.57
C LEU A 210 -21.02 -7.75 17.23
N CYS A 211 -20.16 -8.65 16.72
CA CYS A 211 -19.43 -8.49 15.48
C CYS A 211 -19.58 -9.70 14.57
N LEU A 212 -19.56 -9.47 13.26
CA LEU A 212 -19.21 -10.52 12.29
C LEU A 212 -17.69 -10.59 12.23
N LYS A 213 -17.16 -11.78 12.47
CA LYS A 213 -15.71 -12.05 12.44
C LYS A 213 -15.40 -12.96 11.25
N THR A 214 -14.34 -12.63 10.52
CA THR A 214 -13.73 -13.47 9.48
C THR A 214 -12.23 -13.48 9.67
N VAL A 215 -11.62 -14.67 9.59
CA VAL A 215 -10.17 -14.83 9.59
C VAL A 215 -9.71 -15.00 8.14
N VAL A 216 -8.79 -14.15 7.71
CA VAL A 216 -8.21 -14.14 6.36
C VAL A 216 -6.78 -14.58 6.44
N GLN A 217 -6.39 -15.57 5.66
CA GLN A 217 -5.01 -15.95 5.46
C GLN A 217 -4.59 -15.57 4.05
N GLY A 218 -3.55 -14.77 3.93
CA GLY A 218 -2.98 -14.30 2.66
C GLY A 218 -3.08 -12.79 2.46
N SER A 219 -3.01 -12.39 1.19
CA SER A 219 -2.90 -10.99 0.77
C SER A 219 -4.08 -10.12 1.21
N TYR A 220 -3.80 -8.90 1.60
CA TYR A 220 -4.80 -7.86 1.89
C TYR A 220 -5.72 -7.54 0.69
N SER A 221 -5.34 -7.93 -0.53
CA SER A 221 -6.18 -7.77 -1.73
C SER A 221 -7.52 -8.54 -1.65
N GLN A 222 -7.64 -9.50 -0.72
CA GLN A 222 -8.87 -10.26 -0.47
C GLN A 222 -9.86 -9.56 0.46
N LEU A 223 -9.42 -8.57 1.24
CA LEU A 223 -10.22 -7.89 2.26
C LEU A 223 -11.53 -7.29 1.72
N PRO A 224 -11.56 -6.62 0.54
CA PRO A 224 -12.81 -6.10 -0.03
C PRO A 224 -13.89 -7.19 -0.23
N SER A 225 -13.47 -8.41 -0.58
CA SER A 225 -14.40 -9.55 -0.74
C SER A 225 -14.95 -10.02 0.61
N VAL A 226 -14.13 -9.94 1.66
CA VAL A 226 -14.56 -10.25 3.04
C VAL A 226 -15.60 -9.24 3.52
N TYR A 227 -15.35 -7.95 3.31
CA TYR A 227 -16.33 -6.90 3.66
C TYR A 227 -17.66 -7.11 2.94
N ALA A 228 -17.59 -7.37 1.63
CA ALA A 228 -18.80 -7.65 0.84
C ALA A 228 -19.58 -8.84 1.40
N LYS A 229 -18.88 -9.92 1.78
CA LYS A 229 -19.50 -11.13 2.34
C LYS A 229 -20.11 -10.90 3.72
N GLN A 230 -19.42 -10.15 4.59
CA GLN A 230 -19.96 -9.78 5.91
C GLN A 230 -21.22 -8.90 5.77
N ILE A 231 -21.20 -7.92 4.86
CA ILE A 231 -22.37 -7.05 4.59
C ILE A 231 -23.54 -7.85 4.02
N GLU A 232 -23.26 -8.78 3.08
CA GLU A 232 -24.28 -9.68 2.53
C GLU A 232 -24.93 -10.52 3.64
N TRP A 233 -24.10 -11.13 4.48
CA TRP A 233 -24.54 -11.94 5.61
C TRP A 233 -25.37 -11.12 6.61
N ALA A 234 -24.90 -9.93 6.99
CA ALA A 234 -25.61 -9.04 7.89
C ALA A 234 -27.01 -8.68 7.35
N LYS A 235 -27.10 -8.31 6.07
CA LYS A 235 -28.38 -7.98 5.43
C LYS A 235 -29.33 -9.16 5.43
N ARG A 236 -28.85 -10.37 5.09
CA ARG A 236 -29.64 -11.59 5.04
C ARG A 236 -30.19 -11.99 6.42
N GLU A 237 -29.36 -11.87 7.45
CA GLU A 237 -29.70 -12.26 8.83
C GLU A 237 -30.39 -11.14 9.62
N GLY A 238 -30.68 -9.99 9.00
CA GLY A 238 -31.40 -8.88 9.60
C GLY A 238 -30.57 -8.06 10.60
N TYR A 239 -29.29 -7.91 10.33
CA TYR A 239 -28.40 -7.03 11.08
C TYR A 239 -28.10 -5.75 10.28
N GLU A 240 -27.64 -4.73 10.97
CA GLU A 240 -27.10 -3.48 10.42
C GLU A 240 -25.80 -3.10 11.12
N ASN A 241 -24.97 -2.29 10.48
CA ASN A 241 -23.74 -1.78 11.07
C ASN A 241 -24.02 -1.01 12.37
N SER A 242 -23.15 -1.14 13.36
CA SER A 242 -23.28 -0.46 14.66
C SER A 242 -22.07 0.39 15.03
N ASN A 243 -20.91 0.18 14.41
CA ASN A 243 -19.66 0.86 14.73
C ASN A 243 -18.68 0.77 13.56
N ALA A 244 -17.51 1.40 13.66
CA ALA A 244 -16.43 1.31 12.69
C ALA A 244 -16.04 -0.15 12.42
N LEU A 245 -15.88 -0.52 11.15
CA LEU A 245 -15.23 -1.76 10.74
C LEU A 245 -13.77 -1.71 11.18
N TYR A 246 -13.23 -2.84 11.64
CA TYR A 246 -11.81 -2.88 12.02
C TYR A 246 -11.13 -4.19 11.65
N GLU A 247 -9.83 -4.08 11.44
CA GLU A 247 -8.92 -5.17 11.11
C GLU A 247 -7.93 -5.35 12.24
N VAL A 248 -7.68 -6.61 12.61
CA VAL A 248 -6.65 -6.99 13.59
C VAL A 248 -5.56 -7.74 12.86
N TYR A 249 -4.33 -7.24 12.91
CA TYR A 249 -3.18 -7.82 12.25
C TYR A 249 -2.49 -8.82 13.17
N VAL A 250 -2.87 -10.10 13.03
CA VAL A 250 -2.38 -11.18 13.89
C VAL A 250 -0.91 -11.47 13.62
N THR A 251 -0.49 -11.35 12.35
CA THR A 251 0.92 -11.44 11.94
C THR A 251 1.45 -10.09 11.51
N ASP A 252 2.69 -9.78 11.92
CA ASP A 252 3.38 -8.57 11.44
C ASP A 252 3.88 -8.81 10.00
N PRO A 253 3.52 -7.93 9.03
CA PRO A 253 4.04 -8.02 7.67
C PRO A 253 5.57 -7.99 7.58
N ALA A 254 6.27 -7.43 8.57
CA ALA A 254 7.73 -7.42 8.63
C ALA A 254 8.34 -8.76 9.07
N GLU A 255 7.57 -9.64 9.71
CA GLU A 255 8.02 -10.93 10.23
C GLU A 255 7.74 -12.11 9.30
N VAL A 256 6.85 -11.93 8.30
CA VAL A 256 6.51 -12.99 7.34
C VAL A 256 7.36 -12.90 6.08
N SER A 257 7.68 -14.06 5.51
CA SER A 257 8.46 -14.13 4.27
C SER A 257 7.61 -14.06 3.01
N LYS A 258 6.32 -14.40 3.12
CA LYS A 258 5.36 -14.44 2.01
C LYS A 258 4.02 -13.87 2.45
N GLU A 259 3.32 -13.20 1.54
CA GLU A 259 1.96 -12.71 1.81
C GLU A 259 0.97 -13.82 2.21
N SER A 260 1.18 -15.06 1.72
CA SER A 260 0.35 -16.21 2.10
C SER A 260 0.41 -16.60 3.58
N GLU A 261 1.39 -16.07 4.33
CA GLU A 261 1.57 -16.30 5.76
C GLU A 261 0.86 -15.23 6.60
N LEU A 262 0.42 -14.13 5.97
CA LEU A 262 -0.34 -13.08 6.65
C LEU A 262 -1.64 -13.63 7.20
N VAL A 263 -1.96 -13.26 8.43
CA VAL A 263 -3.24 -13.55 9.08
C VAL A 263 -3.84 -12.26 9.56
N THR A 264 -5.03 -11.95 9.03
CA THR A 264 -5.81 -10.76 9.41
C THR A 264 -7.19 -11.20 9.87
N GLU A 265 -7.63 -10.71 11.01
CA GLU A 265 -9.01 -10.85 11.44
C GLU A 265 -9.79 -9.59 11.10
N VAL A 266 -10.90 -9.76 10.41
CA VAL A 266 -11.80 -8.66 10.01
C VAL A 266 -13.05 -8.70 10.86
N TYR A 267 -13.36 -7.58 11.47
CA TYR A 267 -14.53 -7.43 12.34
C TYR A 267 -15.47 -6.36 11.80
N TYR A 268 -16.71 -6.73 11.61
CA TYR A 268 -17.80 -5.84 11.21
C TYR A 268 -18.82 -5.77 12.35
N PRO A 269 -18.78 -4.70 13.18
CA PRO A 269 -19.70 -4.56 14.31
C PRO A 269 -21.14 -4.42 13.83
N VAL A 270 -22.05 -5.17 14.47
CA VAL A 270 -23.44 -5.25 14.05
C VAL A 270 -24.42 -5.18 15.21
N LYS A 271 -25.65 -4.75 14.92
CA LYS A 271 -26.80 -4.83 15.81
C LYS A 271 -28.02 -5.33 15.04
N LYS A 272 -28.96 -5.98 15.73
CA LYS A 272 -30.24 -6.39 15.12
C LYS A 272 -31.01 -5.16 14.64
N ARG A 273 -31.54 -5.25 13.42
CA ARG A 273 -32.47 -4.24 12.92
C ARG A 273 -33.75 -4.28 13.77
N VAL A 274 -34.16 -3.13 14.26
CA VAL A 274 -35.46 -2.97 14.88
C VAL A 274 -36.50 -2.95 13.78
N SER A 275 -37.33 -3.98 13.66
CA SER A 275 -38.50 -3.98 12.75
C SER A 275 -39.41 -2.83 13.20
N LYS A 276 -39.55 -1.78 12.39
CA LYS A 276 -40.63 -0.80 12.58
C LYS A 276 -41.93 -1.57 12.47
N ALA A 277 -42.63 -1.79 13.59
CA ALA A 277 -43.98 -2.31 13.60
C ALA A 277 -44.82 -1.41 12.67
N LYS A 278 -45.40 -1.99 11.63
CA LYS A 278 -46.42 -1.31 10.84
C LYS A 278 -47.60 -1.01 11.79
N ASN A 279 -47.65 0.22 12.30
CA ASN A 279 -48.86 0.72 12.92
C ASN A 279 -49.95 0.79 11.81
N GLY A 280 -50.65 -0.31 11.62
CA GLY A 280 -51.89 -0.36 10.89
C GLY A 280 -52.92 0.48 11.62
N ARG A 281 -53.09 1.71 11.22
CA ARG A 281 -54.34 2.42 11.51
C ARG A 281 -55.48 1.68 10.76
N GLN A 282 -56.20 0.85 11.46
CA GLN A 282 -57.58 0.56 11.11
C GLN A 282 -58.34 1.85 11.37
N ILE A 283 -58.81 2.49 10.32
CA ILE A 283 -59.85 3.51 10.37
C ILE A 283 -61.16 2.76 10.25
N LEU A 284 -61.91 2.82 11.31
CA LEU A 284 -63.36 2.47 11.31
C LEU A 284 -64.14 3.58 10.62
#